data_5acceb6fd6ed0b66e6cbb119345f6fc8
#
_entry.id   5acceb6fd6ed0b66e6cbb119345f6fc8
#
_cell.length_a   1.000
_cell.length_b   1.000
_cell.length_c   1.000
_cell.angle_alpha   90.00
_cell.angle_beta   90.00
_cell.angle_gamma   90.00
#
_symmetry.space_group_name_H-M   'P 1'
#
loop_
_entity.id
_entity.type
_entity.pdbx_description
1 polymer ?
#
loop_
_entity_poly.entity_id
_entity_poly.type
_entity_poly.pdbx_seq_one_letter_code
_entity_poly.pdbx_strand_id
1 'polypeptide(L)'
;MDKLNAISIFCKVIETQSFTLAAKQQNISVAMASKLVSQLEEHLKTRLLQRTTRKIMPTEAGMMYYQRCQGILLDLDEADSSITPLTSSLQGNLLISVPREFGLRFIVPNL
;
A
#
# COMPACT_ATOMS: atom_id res chain seq x y z
N MET A 1 9.30 -10.84 -4.16
CA MET A 1 7.97 -10.40 -3.76
C MET A 1 7.91 -8.89 -3.67
N ASP A 2 6.89 -8.31 -4.22
CA ASP A 2 6.64 -6.88 -4.04
C ASP A 2 5.93 -6.69 -2.70
N LYS A 3 6.71 -6.40 -1.68
CA LYS A 3 6.19 -6.39 -0.31
C LYS A 3 5.14 -5.32 -0.10
N LEU A 4 5.34 -4.15 -0.69
CA LEU A 4 4.40 -3.05 -0.51
C LEU A 4 3.06 -3.37 -1.16
N ASN A 5 3.08 -3.96 -2.35
CA ASN A 5 1.85 -4.41 -3.00
C ASN A 5 1.19 -5.53 -2.21
N ALA A 6 1.99 -6.46 -1.66
CA ALA A 6 1.44 -7.53 -0.85
C ALA A 6 0.74 -6.99 0.40
N ILE A 7 1.35 -6.01 1.06
CA ILE A 7 0.76 -5.36 2.22
C ILE A 7 -0.52 -4.64 1.83
N SER A 8 -0.50 -3.91 0.72
CA SER A 8 -1.67 -3.16 0.27
C SER A 8 -2.84 -4.09 -0.03
N ILE A 9 -2.59 -5.19 -0.74
CA ILE A 9 -3.66 -6.13 -1.05
C ILE A 9 -4.15 -6.85 0.20
N PHE A 10 -3.25 -7.17 1.13
CA PHE A 10 -3.65 -7.80 2.39
C PHE A 10 -4.61 -6.89 3.16
N CYS A 11 -4.29 -5.61 3.26
CA CYS A 11 -5.18 -4.67 3.94
C CYS A 11 -6.54 -4.57 3.26
N LYS A 12 -6.56 -4.57 1.93
CA LYS A 12 -7.83 -4.54 1.20
C LYS A 12 -8.65 -5.79 1.43
N VAL A 13 -7.99 -6.96 1.52
CA VAL A 13 -8.70 -8.21 1.81
C VAL A 13 -9.34 -8.15 3.18
N ILE A 14 -8.64 -7.61 4.17
CA ILE A 14 -9.21 -7.44 5.52
C ILE A 14 -10.42 -6.52 5.46
N GLU A 15 -10.29 -5.39 4.78
CA GLU A 15 -11.35 -4.37 4.75
C GLU A 15 -12.59 -4.84 4.00
N THR A 16 -12.39 -5.54 2.88
CA THR A 16 -13.51 -6.00 2.06
C THR A 16 -13.99 -7.39 2.43
N GLN A 17 -13.18 -8.13 3.18
CA GLN A 17 -13.43 -9.53 3.51
C GLN A 17 -13.60 -10.38 2.24
N SER A 18 -12.92 -10.00 1.16
CA SER A 18 -13.07 -10.66 -0.13
C SER A 18 -11.81 -10.48 -0.96
N PHE A 19 -11.25 -11.60 -1.44
CA PHE A 19 -10.15 -11.54 -2.39
C PHE A 19 -10.59 -10.94 -3.71
N THR A 20 -11.81 -11.26 -4.13
CA THR A 20 -12.34 -10.77 -5.41
C THR A 20 -12.47 -9.25 -5.41
N LEU A 21 -13.07 -8.68 -4.36
CA LEU A 21 -13.22 -7.23 -4.27
C LEU A 21 -11.87 -6.54 -4.11
N ALA A 22 -11.00 -7.10 -3.28
CA ALA A 22 -9.69 -6.51 -3.07
C ALA A 22 -8.88 -6.49 -4.36
N ALA A 23 -8.89 -7.59 -5.10
CA ALA A 23 -8.17 -7.67 -6.37
C ALA A 23 -8.70 -6.65 -7.36
N LYS A 24 -10.03 -6.51 -7.42
CA LYS A 24 -10.64 -5.55 -8.32
C LYS A 24 -10.21 -4.13 -7.99
N GLN A 25 -10.17 -3.77 -6.72
CA GLN A 25 -9.77 -2.44 -6.31
C GLN A 25 -8.31 -2.17 -6.64
N GLN A 26 -7.46 -3.20 -6.67
CA GLN A 26 -6.05 -3.06 -6.97
C GLN A 26 -5.72 -3.32 -8.44
N ASN A 27 -6.73 -3.61 -9.25
CA ASN A 27 -6.55 -3.89 -10.69
C ASN A 27 -5.62 -5.07 -10.94
N ILE A 28 -5.79 -6.14 -10.15
CA ILE A 28 -5.03 -7.37 -10.34
C ILE A 28 -6.01 -8.54 -10.34
N SER A 29 -5.54 -9.71 -10.76
CA SER A 29 -6.36 -10.91 -10.74
C SER A 29 -6.51 -11.43 -9.32
N VAL A 30 -7.57 -12.21 -9.08
CA VAL A 30 -7.77 -12.86 -7.79
C VAL A 30 -6.61 -13.81 -7.49
N ALA A 31 -6.12 -14.51 -8.52
CA ALA A 31 -4.99 -15.43 -8.34
C ALA A 31 -3.75 -14.67 -7.88
N MET A 32 -3.49 -13.50 -8.45
CA MET A 32 -2.35 -12.69 -8.06
C MET A 32 -2.52 -12.17 -6.63
N ALA A 33 -3.72 -11.73 -6.28
CA ALA A 33 -3.99 -11.27 -4.93
C ALA A 33 -3.73 -12.38 -3.91
N SER A 34 -4.22 -13.57 -4.19
CA SER A 34 -4.00 -14.71 -3.31
C SER A 34 -2.53 -15.06 -3.20
N LYS A 35 -1.81 -15.00 -4.31
CA LYS A 35 -0.38 -15.29 -4.34
C LYS A 35 0.40 -14.30 -3.49
N LEU A 36 0.08 -13.01 -3.63
CA LEU A 36 0.79 -11.98 -2.87
C LEU A 36 0.58 -12.14 -1.37
N VAL A 37 -0.65 -12.44 -0.95
CA VAL A 37 -0.92 -12.64 0.47
C VAL A 37 -0.21 -13.89 0.97
N SER A 38 -0.22 -14.96 0.19
CA SER A 38 0.48 -16.19 0.58
C SER A 38 1.98 -15.96 0.72
N GLN A 39 2.57 -15.20 -0.21
CA GLN A 39 3.98 -14.87 -0.12
C GLN A 39 4.30 -14.03 1.11
N LEU A 40 3.40 -13.13 1.45
CA LEU A 40 3.55 -12.31 2.65
C LEU A 40 3.51 -13.17 3.91
N GLU A 41 2.55 -14.10 3.98
CA GLU A 41 2.46 -15.03 5.10
C GLU A 41 3.72 -15.87 5.23
N GLU A 42 4.24 -16.33 4.09
CA GLU A 42 5.45 -17.12 4.09
C GLU A 42 6.65 -16.31 4.51
N HIS A 43 6.74 -15.08 4.05
CA HIS A 43 7.82 -14.17 4.43
C HIS A 43 7.84 -13.94 5.94
N LEU A 44 6.68 -13.77 6.54
CA LEU A 44 6.54 -13.54 7.97
C LEU A 44 6.50 -14.84 8.77
N LYS A 45 6.39 -15.98 8.08
CA LYS A 45 6.27 -17.29 8.70
C LYS A 45 5.11 -17.33 9.70
N THR A 46 4.00 -16.69 9.32
CA THR A 46 2.85 -16.53 10.20
C THR A 46 1.59 -16.47 9.36
N ARG A 47 0.56 -17.15 9.80
CA ARG A 47 -0.75 -17.07 9.16
C ARG A 47 -1.39 -15.72 9.50
N LEU A 48 -1.77 -14.98 8.48
CA LEU A 48 -2.43 -13.71 8.67
C LEU A 48 -3.94 -13.80 8.46
N LEU A 49 -4.38 -14.78 7.66
CA LEU A 49 -5.80 -14.96 7.35
C LEU A 49 -6.24 -16.37 7.69
N GLN A 50 -7.43 -16.47 8.26
CA GLN A 50 -8.14 -17.74 8.40
C GLN A 50 -9.05 -17.86 7.18
N ARG A 51 -8.82 -18.90 6.38
CA ARG A 51 -9.58 -19.09 5.14
C ARG A 51 -10.58 -20.20 5.36
N THR A 52 -11.77 -19.81 5.78
CA THR A 52 -12.87 -20.77 5.89
C THR A 52 -13.65 -20.78 4.58
N THR A 53 -14.62 -21.70 4.47
CA THR A 53 -15.39 -21.84 3.27
C THR A 53 -16.31 -20.65 3.01
N ARG A 54 -16.60 -19.86 4.02
CA ARG A 54 -17.58 -18.78 3.90
C ARG A 54 -17.01 -17.40 4.07
N LYS A 55 -16.00 -17.25 4.89
CA LYS A 55 -15.49 -15.92 5.23
C LYS A 55 -13.99 -15.94 5.30
N ILE A 56 -13.44 -14.79 4.98
CA ILE A 56 -12.02 -14.51 5.18
C ILE A 56 -11.91 -13.64 6.40
N MET A 57 -11.24 -14.15 7.43
CA MET A 57 -11.11 -13.44 8.70
C MET A 57 -9.63 -13.34 9.04
N PRO A 58 -9.20 -12.24 9.65
CA PRO A 58 -7.81 -12.16 10.10
C PRO A 58 -7.58 -13.06 11.29
N THR A 59 -6.38 -13.63 11.38
CA THR A 59 -5.92 -14.24 12.62
C THR A 59 -5.60 -13.11 13.60
N GLU A 60 -5.28 -13.48 14.84
CA GLU A 60 -4.83 -12.47 15.80
C GLU A 60 -3.59 -11.75 15.28
N ALA A 61 -2.63 -12.51 14.76
CA ALA A 61 -1.44 -11.92 14.16
C ALA A 61 -1.78 -11.06 12.96
N GLY A 62 -2.75 -11.49 12.15
CA GLY A 62 -3.19 -10.73 11.00
C GLY A 62 -3.80 -9.40 11.37
N MET A 63 -4.60 -9.36 12.42
CA MET A 63 -5.20 -8.11 12.87
C MET A 63 -4.15 -7.15 13.39
N MET A 64 -3.17 -7.65 14.15
CA MET A 64 -2.08 -6.82 14.63
C MET A 64 -1.26 -6.26 13.48
N TYR A 65 -0.96 -7.11 12.51
CA TYR A 65 -0.19 -6.69 11.34
C TYR A 65 -0.96 -5.66 10.52
N TYR A 66 -2.26 -5.89 10.35
CA TYR A 66 -3.11 -4.96 9.62
C TYR A 66 -3.08 -3.57 10.24
N GLN A 67 -3.22 -3.49 11.56
CA GLN A 67 -3.23 -2.20 12.24
C GLN A 67 -1.91 -1.46 12.03
N ARG A 68 -0.80 -2.18 12.09
CA ARG A 68 0.51 -1.57 11.84
C ARG A 68 0.67 -1.11 10.40
N CYS A 69 0.25 -1.97 9.46
CA CYS A 69 0.36 -1.65 8.04
C CYS A 69 -0.52 -0.48 7.65
N GLN A 70 -1.68 -0.37 8.27
CA GLN A 70 -2.59 0.74 8.01
C GLN A 70 -1.90 2.07 8.30
N GLY A 71 -1.18 2.15 9.42
CA GLY A 71 -0.43 3.34 9.75
C GLY A 71 0.67 3.64 8.74
N ILE A 72 1.39 2.60 8.30
CA ILE A 72 2.44 2.77 7.31
C ILE A 72 1.89 3.29 5.99
N LEU A 73 0.77 2.73 5.53
CA LEU A 73 0.15 3.16 4.28
C LEU A 73 -0.35 4.60 4.37
N LEU A 74 -0.91 4.98 5.50
CA LEU A 74 -1.32 6.36 5.72
C LEU A 74 -0.12 7.31 5.70
N ASP A 75 0.99 6.91 6.31
CA ASP A 75 2.19 7.72 6.30
C ASP A 75 2.71 7.93 4.87
N LEU A 76 2.65 6.89 4.04
CA LEU A 76 3.05 7.00 2.64
C LEU A 76 2.14 7.97 1.89
N ASP A 77 0.82 7.88 2.12
CA ASP A 77 -0.12 8.78 1.49
C ASP A 77 0.14 10.22 1.91
N GLU A 78 0.43 10.43 3.17
CA GLU A 78 0.74 11.78 3.66
C GLU A 78 2.02 12.32 3.04
N ALA A 79 3.03 11.46 2.88
CA ALA A 79 4.26 11.86 2.23
C ALA A 79 4.00 12.31 0.80
N ASP A 80 3.20 11.53 0.07
CA ASP A 80 2.83 11.88 -1.29
C ASP A 80 2.06 13.19 -1.35
N SER A 81 1.10 13.35 -0.45
CA SER A 81 0.28 14.55 -0.39
C SER A 81 1.08 15.81 -0.07
N SER A 82 2.12 15.66 0.75
CA SER A 82 2.92 16.81 1.15
C SER A 82 3.73 17.36 -0.02
N ILE A 83 4.01 16.55 -1.03
CA ILE A 83 4.80 16.95 -2.19
C ILE A 83 3.94 17.39 -3.36
N THR A 84 2.78 16.75 -3.53
CA THR A 84 1.89 17.01 -4.65
C THR A 84 1.52 18.48 -4.82
N PRO A 85 1.14 19.22 -3.76
CA PRO A 85 0.81 20.64 -3.94
C PRO A 85 1.99 21.46 -4.43
N LEU A 86 3.21 21.17 -3.97
CA LEU A 86 4.40 21.87 -4.44
C LEU A 86 4.64 21.59 -5.91
N THR A 87 4.52 20.35 -6.31
CA THR A 87 4.71 19.96 -7.70
C THR A 87 3.67 20.62 -8.60
N SER A 88 2.42 20.61 -8.18
CA SER A 88 1.34 21.23 -8.93
C SER A 88 1.56 22.73 -9.07
N SER A 89 2.01 23.37 -8.00
CA SER A 89 2.25 24.81 -8.02
C SER A 89 3.34 25.16 -9.02
N LEU A 90 4.43 24.41 -9.01
CA LEU A 90 5.53 24.63 -9.95
C LEU A 90 5.09 24.43 -11.39
N GLN A 91 4.33 23.39 -11.63
CA GLN A 91 3.84 23.10 -12.98
C GLN A 91 2.83 24.14 -13.42
N GLY A 92 1.96 24.55 -12.54
CA GLY A 92 0.92 25.51 -12.85
C GLY A 92 1.48 26.87 -13.19
N ASN A 93 2.52 27.24 -12.53
CA ASN A 93 3.18 28.50 -12.81
C ASN A 93 4.13 28.40 -13.92
N LEU A 94 4.58 27.37 -14.13
CA LEU A 94 5.45 27.08 -15.06
C LEU A 94 6.50 27.68 -15.01
N LEU A 95 6.61 27.76 -13.94
CA LEU A 95 7.32 28.16 -13.54
C LEU A 95 7.84 28.41 -12.54
N ILE A 96 8.07 28.50 -11.83
CA ILE A 96 8.54 28.82 -10.77
C ILE A 96 9.17 27.99 -10.20
N SER A 97 9.84 27.64 -10.09
CA SER A 97 10.38 26.83 -9.53
C SER A 97 11.04 26.52 -8.87
N VAL A 98 11.61 26.18 -8.45
CA VAL A 98 12.21 25.66 -7.67
C VAL A 98 13.07 24.88 -7.59
N PRO A 99 13.39 24.91 -7.69
CA PRO A 99 14.04 23.89 -7.55
C PRO A 99 14.56 23.04 -7.39
N ARG A 100 14.87 23.00 -7.88
CA ARG A 100 15.14 21.87 -7.84
C ARG A 100 15.74 21.50 -7.19
N GLU A 101 15.50 21.67 -7.05
CA GLU A 101 15.80 20.81 -6.59
C GLU A 101 15.75 20.45 -5.85
N PHE A 102 15.76 21.61 -6.05
CA PHE A 102 15.71 20.89 -5.46
C PHE A 102 15.74 20.19 -5.05
N GLY A 103 15.65 20.97 -5.19
CA GLY A 103 15.81 20.01 -4.90
C GLY A 103 15.77 19.47 -4.48
N LEU A 104 15.93 19.94 -4.68
CA LEU A 104 15.98 19.08 -4.56
C LEU A 104 16.08 18.54 -4.13
N ARG A 105 16.28 18.81 -3.95
CA ARG A 105 16.38 18.08 -3.90
C ARG A 105 16.28 17.42 -3.35
N PHE A 106 16.23 17.98 -3.62
CA PHE A 106 16.03 17.12 -3.49
C PHE A 106 15.79 16.59 -3.27
N ILE A 107 15.72 17.04 -3.14
CA ILE A 107 15.53 16.35 -3.29
C ILE A 107 15.37 15.72 -3.19
N VAL A 108 15.38 16.07 -3.31
CA VAL A 108 15.20 15.17 -3.61
C VAL A 108 15.05 14.45 -3.64
N PRO A 109 14.94 14.76 -3.80
CA PRO A 109 14.85 13.82 -4.13
C PRO A 109 14.63 13.08 -4.11
N ASN A 110 14.71 13.30 -4.19
CA ASN A 110 14.54 12.37 -4.53
C ASN A 110 14.44 11.84 -4.38
N LEU A 111 14.48 12.38 -4.47
CA LEU A 111 14.47 11.74 -4.65
C LEU A 111 14.51 11.33 -4.50
#